data_c611fae162d09551dfafe4a19b50b6bb
#
_entry.id   c611fae162d09551dfafe4a19b50b6bb
#
_cell.length_a   1.000
_cell.length_b   1.000
_cell.length_c   1.000
_cell.angle_alpha   90.00
_cell.angle_beta   90.00
_cell.angle_gamma   90.00
#
_symmetry.space_group_name_H-M   'P 1'
#
loop_
_entity.id
_entity.type
_entity.pdbx_description
1 polymer ?
#
loop_
_entity_poly.entity_id
_entity_poly.type
_entity_poly.pdbx_seq_one_letter_code
_entity_poly.pdbx_strand_id
1 'polypeptide(L)'
;MVFENARMIWRSGDFCENDYAEFIESITYSGGIANFRLSVSGDYALFINGEFVEANQFADFPHYKVYDEFDITGHLEKGENTICILAWYFGKSGMRYNTPNPGIIYELCMDGEVVLASSEKSPSRKSKAYKSGEMKRISYQFGYSFLYDSQKDDGWFLGLGSGFEKSKVMEKPTEFYKRPVKKLSLKEIEKGTVTKTDNGYIIDLGKEIVGLPSFSLKSDTEQSINVAYGELLEEGRVKRFIGDRDFSFDYVAKQGENEFTSYMLRFAARYIEITADAPFKLNFAGIIPQVYDVAETEISLENSLDKRIYEICINTLKLCMMEHYVDCPWREQCLYAFDSRNQMLSGYSAFVGGNFDYARANLLLMSKDDREDGLLSICFPSKDDLTIPSFSLYFILSVLEYIETSGDKTLGEEVFGKLESILSVFKNRRKAGLVNRFEGFGYWNFYDWSNLGYIRRGQGKDEPDFIINAIFVIALNAFAKICEILGKENAFSGIAEEISAKLREKYYNAESGTYFIQEKSEPRTELANALAVVSGVADKETAEKICEKLASGELESCSLSMKVFKYDALIKVNKEKYKDNILDEIRKTYKVMLDSGSTTVWETKDGSVAFENAGSLCHGWSAVPVHYYHLFK
;
A
#
# COMPACT_ATOMS: atom_id res chain seq x y z
N MET A 1 -15.47 -21.43 17.64
CA MET A 1 -15.01 -20.05 17.31
C MET A 1 -13.50 -19.94 17.51
N VAL A 2 -12.82 -19.06 16.81
CA VAL A 2 -11.39 -18.80 17.05
C VAL A 2 -11.22 -18.02 18.35
N PHE A 3 -10.19 -18.32 19.13
CA PHE A 3 -9.86 -17.66 20.40
C PHE A 3 -10.94 -17.82 21.51
N GLU A 4 -11.66 -18.92 21.55
CA GLU A 4 -12.67 -19.13 22.62
C GLU A 4 -12.04 -19.15 24.00
N ASN A 5 -10.85 -19.75 24.14
CA ASN A 5 -10.13 -19.89 25.39
C ASN A 5 -9.20 -18.71 25.70
N ALA A 6 -8.86 -17.88 24.69
CA ALA A 6 -7.94 -16.78 24.84
C ALA A 6 -8.62 -15.47 25.25
N ARG A 7 -7.87 -14.64 25.96
CA ARG A 7 -8.21 -13.26 26.27
C ARG A 7 -7.33 -12.30 25.50
N MET A 8 -7.92 -11.18 25.05
CA MET A 8 -7.12 -10.04 24.57
C MET A 8 -6.39 -9.46 25.79
N ILE A 9 -5.07 -9.32 25.69
CA ILE A 9 -4.23 -8.87 26.81
C ILE A 9 -3.25 -7.79 26.34
N TRP A 10 -2.77 -7.00 27.29
CA TRP A 10 -1.62 -6.12 27.15
C TRP A 10 -0.78 -6.15 28.42
N ARG A 11 0.44 -5.61 28.35
CA ARG A 11 1.30 -5.51 29.54
C ARG A 11 0.63 -4.75 30.68
N SER A 12 1.06 -4.99 31.90
CA SER A 12 0.61 -4.24 33.10
C SER A 12 1.02 -2.75 33.01
N GLY A 13 0.38 -1.93 33.84
CA GLY A 13 0.57 -0.48 33.89
C GLY A 13 -0.14 0.28 32.78
N ASP A 14 0.12 1.58 32.69
CA ASP A 14 -0.45 2.46 31.69
C ASP A 14 0.28 2.28 30.37
N PHE A 15 -0.47 2.21 29.29
CA PHE A 15 0.05 2.21 27.92
C PHE A 15 0.11 3.65 27.35
N CYS A 16 0.88 3.83 26.32
CA CYS A 16 1.05 5.12 25.65
C CYS A 16 1.00 4.95 24.12
N GLU A 17 0.98 6.05 23.39
CA GLU A 17 1.28 6.01 21.95
C GLU A 17 2.69 5.43 21.74
N ASN A 18 2.90 4.70 20.65
CA ASN A 18 4.17 4.07 20.32
C ASN A 18 4.68 3.17 21.46
N ASP A 19 3.87 2.18 21.86
CA ASP A 19 4.16 1.31 23.01
C ASP A 19 4.65 -0.07 22.57
N TYR A 20 5.79 -0.51 23.11
CA TYR A 20 6.36 -1.82 22.86
C TYR A 20 6.19 -2.72 24.07
N ALA A 21 5.59 -3.88 23.86
CA ALA A 21 5.38 -4.90 24.88
C ALA A 21 6.03 -6.22 24.49
N GLU A 22 6.65 -6.89 25.46
CA GLU A 22 7.25 -8.21 25.33
C GLU A 22 6.43 -9.22 26.10
N PHE A 23 6.12 -10.35 25.47
CA PHE A 23 5.39 -11.48 26.04
C PHE A 23 6.25 -12.72 25.97
N ILE A 24 6.21 -13.56 27.00
CA ILE A 24 6.98 -14.80 27.07
C ILE A 24 6.10 -15.93 27.59
N GLU A 25 6.14 -17.07 26.92
CA GLU A 25 5.45 -18.28 27.33
C GLU A 25 6.41 -19.47 27.29
N SER A 26 6.18 -20.43 28.18
CA SER A 26 6.93 -21.69 28.21
C SER A 26 5.98 -22.84 27.98
N ILE A 27 6.35 -23.76 27.10
CA ILE A 27 5.54 -24.94 26.77
C ILE A 27 6.42 -26.20 26.78
N THR A 28 5.81 -27.33 27.09
CA THR A 28 6.46 -28.64 26.90
C THR A 28 5.91 -29.27 25.63
N TYR A 29 6.81 -29.56 24.68
CA TYR A 29 6.44 -30.22 23.43
C TYR A 29 6.89 -31.69 23.41
N SER A 30 5.95 -32.60 23.15
CA SER A 30 6.22 -34.05 23.08
C SER A 30 6.16 -34.62 21.67
N GLY A 31 5.77 -33.80 20.69
CA GLY A 31 5.51 -34.16 19.30
C GLY A 31 4.10 -33.81 18.87
N GLY A 32 3.78 -34.00 17.61
CA GLY A 32 2.51 -33.65 17.00
C GLY A 32 2.57 -32.36 16.17
N ILE A 33 1.46 -31.99 15.54
CA ILE A 33 1.34 -30.77 14.73
C ILE A 33 0.98 -29.60 15.64
N ALA A 34 1.79 -28.53 15.60
CA ALA A 34 1.62 -27.35 16.42
C ALA A 34 1.27 -26.13 15.55
N ASN A 35 0.04 -25.62 15.68
CA ASN A 35 -0.45 -24.43 14.98
C ASN A 35 -0.59 -23.26 15.95
N PHE A 36 0.05 -22.15 15.63
CA PHE A 36 -0.02 -20.93 16.41
C PHE A 36 -0.95 -19.91 15.74
N ARG A 37 -1.91 -19.39 16.51
CA ARG A 37 -2.83 -18.33 16.10
C ARG A 37 -2.52 -17.06 16.85
N LEU A 38 -2.48 -15.94 16.14
CA LEU A 38 -2.09 -14.65 16.71
C LEU A 38 -2.82 -13.50 16.03
N SER A 39 -3.23 -12.52 16.83
CA SER A 39 -3.70 -11.21 16.33
C SER A 39 -3.27 -10.10 17.28
N VAL A 40 -2.84 -8.95 16.74
CA VAL A 40 -2.37 -7.82 17.52
C VAL A 40 -2.99 -6.51 17.05
N SER A 41 -3.19 -5.56 17.97
CA SER A 41 -3.61 -4.19 17.63
C SER A 41 -2.38 -3.33 17.34
N GLY A 42 -1.75 -3.55 16.16
CA GLY A 42 -0.50 -2.93 15.76
C GLY A 42 0.33 -3.89 14.95
N ASP A 43 1.57 -4.13 15.36
CA ASP A 43 2.46 -5.08 14.68
C ASP A 43 3.15 -6.01 15.67
N TYR A 44 3.74 -7.12 15.19
CA TYR A 44 4.41 -8.11 16.03
C TYR A 44 5.65 -8.73 15.37
N ALA A 45 6.52 -9.28 16.21
CA ALA A 45 7.53 -10.25 15.83
C ALA A 45 7.49 -11.44 16.80
N LEU A 46 7.51 -12.66 16.27
CA LEU A 46 7.46 -13.92 16.99
C LEU A 46 8.81 -14.63 16.95
N PHE A 47 9.25 -15.09 18.11
CA PHE A 47 10.47 -15.89 18.27
C PHE A 47 10.14 -17.18 19.01
N ILE A 48 10.79 -18.27 18.64
CA ILE A 48 10.73 -19.56 19.35
C ILE A 48 12.16 -20.01 19.61
N ASN A 49 12.47 -20.30 20.88
CA ASN A 49 13.81 -20.71 21.30
C ASN A 49 14.91 -19.73 20.86
N GLY A 50 14.58 -18.44 20.75
CA GLY A 50 15.49 -17.38 20.30
C GLY A 50 15.58 -17.20 18.79
N GLU A 51 14.98 -18.08 18.00
CA GLU A 51 14.95 -17.96 16.56
C GLU A 51 13.73 -17.16 16.10
N PHE A 52 13.91 -16.25 15.15
CA PHE A 52 12.81 -15.54 14.51
C PHE A 52 11.95 -16.51 13.69
N VAL A 53 10.64 -16.42 13.86
CA VAL A 53 9.66 -17.27 13.18
C VAL A 53 8.84 -16.46 12.18
N GLU A 54 8.22 -15.36 12.63
CA GLU A 54 7.27 -14.60 11.80
C GLU A 54 7.07 -13.18 12.34
N ALA A 55 6.65 -12.26 11.47
CA ALA A 55 6.30 -10.89 11.82
C ALA A 55 5.18 -10.33 10.95
N ASN A 56 4.73 -9.14 11.24
CA ASN A 56 3.81 -8.29 10.49
C ASN A 56 2.34 -8.75 10.51
N GLN A 57 1.57 -8.04 11.30
CA GLN A 57 0.10 -8.12 11.31
C GLN A 57 -0.46 -7.65 9.96
N PHE A 58 -1.48 -8.35 9.45
CA PHE A 58 -2.27 -7.82 8.34
C PHE A 58 -2.99 -6.54 8.79
N ALA A 59 -2.84 -5.46 8.03
CA ALA A 59 -3.52 -4.20 8.31
C ALA A 59 -5.05 -4.39 8.26
N ASP A 60 -5.74 -4.01 9.32
CA ASP A 60 -7.16 -4.30 9.52
C ASP A 60 -7.90 -3.16 10.24
N PHE A 61 -9.22 -3.29 10.32
CA PHE A 61 -10.06 -2.39 11.12
C PHE A 61 -10.42 -3.04 12.45
N PRO A 62 -10.75 -2.27 13.51
CA PRO A 62 -11.19 -2.83 14.78
C PRO A 62 -12.41 -3.78 14.68
N HIS A 63 -13.32 -3.50 13.74
CA HIS A 63 -14.50 -4.31 13.44
C HIS A 63 -14.28 -5.40 12.39
N TYR A 64 -13.13 -5.41 11.73
CA TYR A 64 -12.68 -6.44 10.78
C TYR A 64 -11.29 -6.92 11.21
N LYS A 65 -11.22 -7.55 12.38
CA LYS A 65 -9.96 -7.95 13.01
C LYS A 65 -9.42 -9.22 12.39
N VAL A 66 -8.21 -9.16 11.83
CA VAL A 66 -7.55 -10.27 11.15
C VAL A 66 -6.59 -10.99 12.09
N TYR A 67 -6.54 -12.33 12.00
CA TYR A 67 -5.56 -13.14 12.71
C TYR A 67 -4.70 -13.97 11.76
N ASP A 68 -3.48 -14.22 12.18
CA ASP A 68 -2.56 -15.14 11.53
C ASP A 68 -2.68 -16.54 12.13
N GLU A 69 -2.51 -17.56 11.31
CA GLU A 69 -2.38 -18.96 11.72
C GLU A 69 -1.28 -19.62 10.92
N PHE A 70 -0.30 -20.18 11.60
CA PHE A 70 0.86 -20.81 10.96
C PHE A 70 1.36 -22.02 11.75
N ASP A 71 1.92 -22.99 11.03
CA ASP A 71 2.53 -24.20 11.60
C ASP A 71 3.90 -23.82 12.18
N ILE A 72 4.07 -24.05 13.48
CA ILE A 72 5.34 -23.83 14.20
C ILE A 72 6.05 -25.14 14.56
N THR A 73 5.56 -26.28 14.08
CA THR A 73 6.08 -27.61 14.43
C THR A 73 7.58 -27.72 14.21
N GLY A 74 8.07 -27.16 13.09
CA GLY A 74 9.51 -27.17 12.73
C GLY A 74 10.41 -26.30 13.61
N HIS A 75 9.83 -25.42 14.45
CA HIS A 75 10.56 -24.54 15.37
C HIS A 75 10.58 -25.09 16.82
N LEU A 76 9.86 -26.18 17.09
CA LEU A 76 9.76 -26.77 18.42
C LEU A 76 10.71 -27.96 18.58
N GLU A 77 11.38 -28.00 19.73
CA GLU A 77 12.20 -29.12 20.17
C GLU A 77 11.44 -29.98 21.19
N LYS A 78 11.74 -31.29 21.25
CA LYS A 78 11.15 -32.14 22.29
C LYS A 78 11.63 -31.68 23.68
N GLY A 79 10.69 -31.44 24.58
CA GLY A 79 10.94 -30.88 25.91
C GLY A 79 10.43 -29.44 26.04
N GLU A 80 11.12 -28.66 26.87
CA GLU A 80 10.75 -27.27 27.12
C GLU A 80 11.10 -26.36 25.94
N ASN A 81 10.17 -25.50 25.56
CA ASN A 81 10.32 -24.48 24.52
C ASN A 81 9.85 -23.12 25.05
N THR A 82 10.48 -22.07 24.56
CA THR A 82 10.11 -20.69 24.89
C THR A 82 9.54 -20.01 23.66
N ILE A 83 8.34 -19.42 23.80
CA ILE A 83 7.68 -18.61 22.79
C ILE A 83 7.73 -17.16 23.26
N CYS A 84 8.34 -16.28 22.48
CA CYS A 84 8.50 -14.86 22.76
C CYS A 84 7.85 -14.01 21.69
N ILE A 85 7.06 -13.01 22.09
CA ILE A 85 6.38 -12.11 21.15
C ILE A 85 6.72 -10.67 21.52
N LEU A 86 7.29 -9.93 20.58
CA LEU A 86 7.36 -8.48 20.62
C LEU A 86 6.11 -7.92 19.94
N ALA A 87 5.37 -7.07 20.61
CA ALA A 87 4.20 -6.40 20.05
C ALA A 87 4.40 -4.88 20.07
N TRP A 88 4.09 -4.23 18.98
CA TRP A 88 4.16 -2.77 18.83
C TRP A 88 2.75 -2.20 18.64
N TYR A 89 2.30 -1.41 19.60
CA TYR A 89 1.06 -0.66 19.56
C TYR A 89 1.31 0.78 19.08
N PHE A 90 0.72 1.17 17.96
CA PHE A 90 0.92 2.52 17.41
C PHE A 90 0.31 3.61 18.28
N GLY A 91 -0.87 3.34 18.87
CA GLY A 91 -1.56 4.23 19.78
C GLY A 91 -2.19 5.47 19.15
N LYS A 92 -2.03 5.65 17.83
CA LYS A 92 -2.59 6.75 17.08
C LYS A 92 -3.05 6.29 15.70
N SER A 93 -4.30 6.53 15.39
CA SER A 93 -4.82 6.28 14.04
C SER A 93 -4.27 7.28 13.03
N GLY A 94 -4.17 6.88 11.78
CA GLY A 94 -3.63 7.68 10.68
C GLY A 94 -3.97 7.07 9.33
N MET A 95 -3.10 7.25 8.35
CA MET A 95 -3.34 6.79 6.97
C MET A 95 -3.06 5.29 6.76
N ARG A 96 -2.41 4.61 7.70
CA ARG A 96 -2.07 3.17 7.62
C ARG A 96 -2.68 2.34 8.74
N TYR A 97 -3.19 2.99 9.76
CA TYR A 97 -3.67 2.33 10.97
C TYR A 97 -4.97 2.95 11.45
N ASN A 98 -5.95 2.10 11.72
CA ASN A 98 -7.10 2.42 12.53
C ASN A 98 -6.90 1.72 13.88
N THR A 99 -6.34 2.43 14.86
CA THR A 99 -5.83 1.86 16.10
C THR A 99 -6.89 1.96 17.21
N PRO A 100 -7.40 0.82 17.70
CA PRO A 100 -8.26 0.77 18.89
C PRO A 100 -7.42 0.85 20.17
N ASN A 101 -7.87 0.20 21.25
CA ASN A 101 -7.03 -0.06 22.43
C ASN A 101 -5.91 -1.06 22.10
N PRO A 102 -4.76 -1.01 22.82
CA PRO A 102 -3.72 -1.99 22.64
C PRO A 102 -4.20 -3.38 22.99
N GLY A 103 -3.65 -4.38 22.33
CA GLY A 103 -3.99 -5.74 22.65
C GLY A 103 -3.30 -6.76 21.75
N ILE A 104 -3.07 -7.92 22.31
CA ILE A 104 -2.63 -9.14 21.62
C ILE A 104 -3.48 -10.31 22.11
N ILE A 105 -3.79 -11.22 21.21
CA ILE A 105 -4.48 -12.47 21.52
C ILE A 105 -3.82 -13.61 20.78
N TYR A 106 -3.56 -14.72 21.43
CA TYR A 106 -2.94 -15.89 20.81
C TYR A 106 -3.42 -17.20 21.42
N GLU A 107 -3.35 -18.26 20.62
CA GLU A 107 -3.57 -19.66 21.00
C GLU A 107 -2.54 -20.55 20.30
N LEU A 108 -2.04 -21.54 21.03
CA LEU A 108 -1.31 -22.67 20.46
C LEU A 108 -2.20 -23.90 20.50
N CYS A 109 -2.39 -24.52 19.36
CA CYS A 109 -3.08 -25.79 19.22
C CYS A 109 -2.08 -26.91 18.91
N MET A 110 -2.10 -28.01 19.64
CA MET A 110 -1.36 -29.22 19.34
C MET A 110 -2.35 -30.32 18.97
N ASP A 111 -2.18 -30.89 17.78
CA ASP A 111 -3.09 -31.93 17.23
C ASP A 111 -4.59 -31.53 17.30
N GLY A 112 -4.88 -30.23 17.17
CA GLY A 112 -6.24 -29.66 17.21
C GLY A 112 -6.74 -29.24 18.59
N GLU A 113 -6.03 -29.58 19.69
CA GLU A 113 -6.37 -29.20 21.05
C GLU A 113 -5.62 -27.94 21.47
N VAL A 114 -6.30 -26.96 22.10
CA VAL A 114 -5.68 -25.74 22.63
C VAL A 114 -4.88 -26.06 23.88
N VAL A 115 -3.56 -25.94 23.81
CA VAL A 115 -2.63 -26.21 24.93
C VAL A 115 -2.09 -24.95 25.58
N LEU A 116 -2.14 -23.80 24.89
CA LEU A 116 -1.78 -22.49 25.43
C LEU A 116 -2.76 -21.45 24.90
N ALA A 117 -3.21 -20.55 25.76
CA ALA A 117 -4.06 -19.43 25.40
C ALA A 117 -3.67 -18.19 26.22
N SER A 118 -3.61 -17.04 25.54
CA SER A 118 -3.33 -15.75 26.19
C SER A 118 -4.36 -15.45 27.28
N SER A 119 -3.89 -14.99 28.43
CA SER A 119 -4.72 -14.73 29.63
C SER A 119 -4.08 -13.69 30.54
N GLU A 120 -4.76 -13.29 31.59
CA GLU A 120 -4.19 -12.44 32.65
C GLU A 120 -2.93 -13.01 33.30
N LYS A 121 -2.71 -14.34 33.18
CA LYS A 121 -1.55 -15.02 33.74
C LYS A 121 -0.34 -14.99 32.79
N SER A 122 -0.55 -14.67 31.53
CA SER A 122 0.53 -14.59 30.53
C SER A 122 1.54 -13.53 30.96
N PRO A 123 2.83 -13.90 31.08
CA PRO A 123 3.85 -12.96 31.51
C PRO A 123 4.14 -11.92 30.42
N SER A 124 4.15 -10.66 30.82
CA SER A 124 4.44 -9.54 29.91
C SER A 124 5.18 -8.42 30.60
N ARG A 125 5.84 -7.57 29.82
CA ARG A 125 6.47 -6.35 30.32
C ARG A 125 6.55 -5.30 29.22
N LYS A 126 6.85 -4.05 29.58
CA LYS A 126 7.30 -3.03 28.64
C LYS A 126 8.66 -3.41 28.08
N SER A 127 8.88 -3.26 26.76
CA SER A 127 10.20 -3.51 26.18
C SER A 127 11.25 -2.64 26.85
N LYS A 128 12.41 -3.24 27.15
CA LYS A 128 13.57 -2.53 27.70
C LYS A 128 14.39 -1.91 26.55
N ALA A 129 14.55 -2.62 25.46
CA ALA A 129 15.39 -2.22 24.33
C ALA A 129 14.69 -1.24 23.40
N TYR A 130 13.42 -1.47 23.05
CA TYR A 130 12.64 -0.52 22.25
C TYR A 130 12.09 0.59 23.14
N LYS A 131 12.35 1.83 22.74
CA LYS A 131 11.79 3.01 23.43
C LYS A 131 10.30 3.16 23.14
N SER A 132 9.46 3.07 24.15
CA SER A 132 8.05 3.44 24.08
C SER A 132 7.84 4.92 24.40
N GLY A 133 6.75 5.50 23.87
CA GLY A 133 6.37 6.89 24.09
C GLY A 133 6.83 7.79 22.97
N GLU A 134 7.03 9.05 23.27
CA GLU A 134 7.35 10.08 22.29
C GLU A 134 8.59 9.73 21.46
N MET A 135 8.40 9.72 20.15
CA MET A 135 9.43 9.48 19.14
C MET A 135 9.20 10.41 17.95
N LYS A 136 10.26 10.65 17.14
CA LYS A 136 10.11 11.34 15.87
C LYS A 136 9.19 10.52 14.95
N ARG A 137 8.43 11.20 14.12
CA ARG A 137 7.65 10.56 13.06
C ARG A 137 8.51 10.46 11.81
N ILE A 138 8.45 9.33 11.13
CA ILE A 138 9.02 9.21 9.79
C ILE A 138 8.25 10.11 8.84
N SER A 139 6.92 9.98 8.82
CA SER A 139 6.00 10.82 8.07
C SER A 139 4.61 10.77 8.71
N TYR A 140 3.69 11.58 8.20
CA TYR A 140 2.28 11.48 8.60
C TYR A 140 1.68 10.11 8.24
N GLN A 141 2.04 9.59 7.09
CA GLN A 141 1.56 8.30 6.58
C GLN A 141 2.17 7.12 7.35
N PHE A 142 3.49 7.13 7.52
CA PHE A 142 4.23 6.04 8.17
C PHE A 142 4.03 5.96 9.68
N GLY A 143 3.86 7.11 10.34
CA GLY A 143 3.83 7.17 11.79
C GLY A 143 5.22 7.26 12.43
N TYR A 144 5.40 6.59 13.58
CA TYR A 144 6.62 6.70 14.37
C TYR A 144 7.81 5.94 13.79
N SER A 145 9.00 6.55 13.91
CA SER A 145 10.28 5.86 13.88
C SER A 145 10.50 5.13 15.22
N PHE A 146 11.61 4.43 15.37
CA PHE A 146 11.96 3.77 16.62
C PHE A 146 13.38 4.12 17.08
N LEU A 147 13.64 3.88 18.36
CA LEU A 147 14.97 3.81 18.95
C LEU A 147 15.11 2.44 19.61
N TYR A 148 16.18 1.72 19.26
CA TYR A 148 16.58 0.48 19.90
C TYR A 148 17.87 0.67 20.67
N ASP A 149 17.87 0.33 21.97
CA ASP A 149 19.02 0.43 22.86
C ASP A 149 19.59 -0.96 23.16
N SER A 150 20.67 -1.33 22.47
CA SER A 150 21.25 -2.67 22.61
C SER A 150 21.88 -2.93 23.98
N GLN A 151 22.13 -1.89 24.76
CA GLN A 151 22.64 -2.04 26.13
C GLN A 151 21.56 -2.56 27.09
N LYS A 152 20.30 -2.29 26.77
CA LYS A 152 19.12 -2.69 27.58
C LYS A 152 18.51 -4.02 27.11
N ASP A 153 19.01 -4.56 26.01
CA ASP A 153 18.60 -5.90 25.58
C ASP A 153 19.19 -6.95 26.53
N ASP A 154 18.30 -7.60 27.26
CA ASP A 154 18.65 -8.62 28.24
C ASP A 154 18.50 -10.06 27.71
N GLY A 155 18.38 -10.22 26.40
CA GLY A 155 18.21 -11.53 25.76
C GLY A 155 16.84 -12.17 26.02
N TRP A 156 15.81 -11.37 26.23
CA TRP A 156 14.47 -11.85 26.58
C TRP A 156 13.90 -12.84 25.56
N PHE A 157 14.19 -12.63 24.27
CA PHE A 157 13.75 -13.52 23.18
C PHE A 157 14.43 -14.90 23.20
N LEU A 158 15.52 -15.05 24.00
CA LEU A 158 16.17 -16.32 24.32
C LEU A 158 15.59 -16.97 25.61
N GLY A 159 14.54 -16.40 26.17
CA GLY A 159 14.00 -16.84 27.46
C GLY A 159 14.77 -16.35 28.70
N LEU A 160 15.76 -15.47 28.53
CA LEU A 160 16.65 -15.03 29.62
C LEU A 160 16.18 -13.76 30.35
N GLY A 161 15.19 -13.05 29.79
CA GLY A 161 14.71 -11.77 30.29
C GLY A 161 14.12 -11.82 31.70
N SER A 162 14.12 -10.68 32.38
CA SER A 162 13.60 -10.53 33.73
C SER A 162 12.60 -9.37 33.86
N GLY A 163 11.77 -9.39 34.91
CA GLY A 163 10.80 -8.32 35.20
C GLY A 163 9.49 -8.47 34.43
N PHE A 164 9.13 -9.69 34.06
CA PHE A 164 7.81 -10.01 33.53
C PHE A 164 6.79 -10.08 34.65
N GLU A 165 5.63 -9.52 34.40
CA GLU A 165 4.49 -9.48 35.32
C GLU A 165 3.25 -10.05 34.63
N LYS A 166 2.18 -10.23 35.37
CA LYS A 166 0.88 -10.64 34.82
C LYS A 166 0.35 -9.58 33.87
N SER A 167 -0.26 -10.03 32.79
CA SER A 167 -0.88 -9.16 31.81
C SER A 167 -2.20 -8.56 32.30
N LYS A 168 -2.58 -7.43 31.71
CA LYS A 168 -3.89 -6.81 31.85
C LYS A 168 -4.83 -7.31 30.78
N VAL A 169 -6.05 -7.71 31.13
CA VAL A 169 -7.10 -8.07 30.18
C VAL A 169 -7.62 -6.80 29.50
N MET A 170 -7.73 -6.85 28.18
CA MET A 170 -8.22 -5.79 27.32
C MET A 170 -9.55 -6.18 26.68
N GLU A 171 -10.23 -5.22 26.08
CA GLU A 171 -11.44 -5.47 25.32
C GLU A 171 -11.12 -6.33 24.09
N LYS A 172 -11.90 -7.38 23.89
CA LYS A 172 -11.72 -8.34 22.81
C LYS A 172 -12.70 -8.03 21.67
N PRO A 173 -12.25 -7.98 20.40
CA PRO A 173 -13.15 -7.94 19.25
C PRO A 173 -14.15 -9.09 19.25
N THR A 174 -15.36 -8.83 18.73
CA THR A 174 -16.44 -9.83 18.66
C THR A 174 -16.15 -10.94 17.65
N GLU A 175 -15.49 -10.58 16.56
CA GLU A 175 -15.18 -11.46 15.43
C GLU A 175 -13.74 -11.34 15.01
N PHE A 176 -13.19 -12.46 14.52
CA PHE A 176 -11.86 -12.53 13.95
C PHE A 176 -11.92 -13.22 12.58
N TYR A 177 -11.21 -12.69 11.64
CA TYR A 177 -11.12 -13.19 10.27
C TYR A 177 -9.73 -13.75 10.01
N LYS A 178 -9.64 -14.91 9.36
CA LYS A 178 -8.34 -15.44 8.97
C LYS A 178 -7.69 -14.53 7.94
N ARG A 179 -6.35 -14.35 8.02
CA ARG A 179 -5.58 -13.61 7.00
C ARG A 179 -5.98 -14.08 5.61
N PRO A 180 -6.44 -13.17 4.74
CA PRO A 180 -6.95 -13.54 3.41
C PRO A 180 -5.84 -13.77 2.39
N VAL A 181 -4.60 -13.39 2.69
CA VAL A 181 -3.43 -13.53 1.84
C VAL A 181 -2.33 -14.30 2.56
N LYS A 182 -1.44 -14.94 1.80
CA LYS A 182 -0.27 -15.60 2.39
C LYS A 182 0.66 -14.58 3.05
N LYS A 183 1.49 -15.06 3.95
CA LYS A 183 2.56 -14.27 4.57
C LYS A 183 3.63 -13.93 3.54
N LEU A 184 4.34 -12.84 3.80
CA LEU A 184 5.50 -12.45 3.01
C LEU A 184 6.68 -13.36 3.31
N SER A 185 7.44 -13.73 2.29
CA SER A 185 8.63 -14.57 2.44
C SER A 185 9.85 -13.71 2.68
N LEU A 186 10.67 -14.09 3.67
CA LEU A 186 12.02 -13.55 3.83
C LEU A 186 12.97 -14.23 2.87
N LYS A 187 13.87 -13.45 2.28
CA LYS A 187 14.95 -13.94 1.42
C LYS A 187 16.31 -13.76 2.12
N GLU A 188 17.37 -14.20 1.48
CA GLU A 188 18.73 -13.92 1.97
C GLU A 188 19.01 -12.41 1.97
N ILE A 189 19.79 -11.94 2.95
CA ILE A 189 20.14 -10.52 3.05
C ILE A 189 20.90 -10.04 1.81
N GLU A 190 20.40 -8.98 1.22
CA GLU A 190 21.11 -8.28 0.14
C GLU A 190 21.95 -7.16 0.73
N LYS A 191 23.27 -7.30 0.58
CA LYS A 191 24.30 -6.35 1.04
C LYS A 191 24.75 -5.50 -0.13
N GLY A 192 24.93 -4.20 0.10
CA GLY A 192 25.36 -3.28 -0.95
C GLY A 192 26.86 -3.01 -0.99
N THR A 193 27.26 -2.19 -1.97
CA THR A 193 28.61 -1.64 -2.03
C THR A 193 28.79 -0.57 -0.96
N VAL A 194 29.83 -0.69 -0.13
CA VAL A 194 30.07 0.19 1.00
C VAL A 194 31.05 1.29 0.62
N THR A 195 30.67 2.55 0.85
CA THR A 195 31.54 3.73 0.73
C THR A 195 31.69 4.37 2.11
N LYS A 196 32.93 4.57 2.55
CA LYS A 196 33.24 5.26 3.82
C LYS A 196 33.06 6.78 3.64
N THR A 197 32.44 7.41 4.63
CA THR A 197 32.31 8.87 4.75
C THR A 197 33.08 9.39 5.96
N ASP A 198 33.06 10.70 6.20
CA ASP A 198 33.75 11.31 7.33
C ASP A 198 33.27 10.81 8.69
N ASN A 199 31.96 10.53 8.83
CA ASN A 199 31.32 10.13 10.08
C ASN A 199 30.54 8.79 9.99
N GLY A 200 30.81 7.96 8.97
CA GLY A 200 30.10 6.69 8.80
C GLY A 200 30.28 6.02 7.46
N TYR A 201 29.20 5.48 6.93
CA TYR A 201 29.20 4.67 5.71
C TYR A 201 27.90 4.88 4.92
N ILE A 202 28.02 4.89 3.59
CA ILE A 202 26.91 4.78 2.65
C ILE A 202 26.98 3.42 1.98
N ILE A 203 25.84 2.76 1.88
CA ILE A 203 25.65 1.46 1.26
C ILE A 203 24.74 1.64 0.05
N ASP A 204 25.25 1.37 -1.15
CA ASP A 204 24.45 1.32 -2.40
C ASP A 204 24.07 -0.13 -2.68
N LEU A 205 22.79 -0.46 -2.59
CA LEU A 205 22.24 -1.78 -2.87
C LEU A 205 22.15 -2.07 -4.39
N GLY A 206 22.43 -1.04 -5.24
CA GLY A 206 22.39 -1.15 -6.69
C GLY A 206 20.99 -1.15 -7.30
N LYS A 207 19.97 -1.40 -6.48
CA LYS A 207 18.54 -1.42 -6.86
C LYS A 207 17.67 -1.06 -5.66
N GLU A 208 16.42 -0.73 -5.92
CA GLU A 208 15.41 -0.61 -4.87
C GLU A 208 15.10 -1.99 -4.27
N ILE A 209 15.13 -2.09 -2.93
CA ILE A 209 14.80 -3.31 -2.18
C ILE A 209 13.81 -2.95 -1.07
N VAL A 210 12.84 -3.81 -0.85
CA VAL A 210 11.85 -3.67 0.22
C VAL A 210 12.02 -4.82 1.21
N GLY A 211 12.13 -4.50 2.50
CA GLY A 211 12.31 -5.52 3.52
C GLY A 211 12.76 -5.00 4.87
N LEU A 212 13.42 -5.84 5.62
CA LEU A 212 13.85 -5.61 6.99
C LEU A 212 15.31 -5.16 7.02
N PRO A 213 15.63 -3.98 7.57
CA PRO A 213 17.01 -3.53 7.68
C PRO A 213 17.80 -4.40 8.66
N SER A 214 19.02 -4.74 8.26
CA SER A 214 19.93 -5.52 9.08
C SER A 214 21.36 -5.03 8.91
N PHE A 215 22.09 -4.94 10.01
CA PHE A 215 23.49 -4.56 10.01
C PHE A 215 24.29 -5.21 11.14
N SER A 216 25.60 -5.26 10.97
CA SER A 216 26.56 -5.60 12.01
C SER A 216 27.70 -4.59 12.01
N LEU A 217 28.06 -4.12 13.20
CA LEU A 217 29.15 -3.16 13.40
C LEU A 217 29.86 -3.39 14.72
N LYS A 218 31.12 -2.90 14.79
CA LYS A 218 31.90 -2.86 16.02
C LYS A 218 32.08 -1.41 16.45
N SER A 219 31.66 -1.09 17.66
CA SER A 219 31.85 0.23 18.28
C SER A 219 32.86 0.18 19.39
N ASP A 220 33.78 1.14 19.43
CA ASP A 220 34.79 1.21 20.48
C ASP A 220 34.21 1.82 21.78
N THR A 221 33.10 2.51 21.69
CA THR A 221 32.37 3.17 22.78
C THR A 221 30.90 2.93 22.69
N GLU A 222 30.18 3.16 23.78
CA GLU A 222 28.74 3.34 23.75
C GLU A 222 28.40 4.63 23.01
N GLN A 223 27.51 4.56 22.00
CA GLN A 223 27.14 5.74 21.21
C GLN A 223 25.83 5.54 20.46
N SER A 224 25.24 6.65 20.05
CA SER A 224 24.08 6.64 19.15
C SER A 224 24.52 6.47 17.70
N ILE A 225 23.86 5.55 17.01
CA ILE A 225 23.99 5.31 15.56
C ILE A 225 22.70 5.75 14.92
N ASN A 226 22.77 6.62 13.91
CA ASN A 226 21.63 6.94 13.09
C ASN A 226 21.67 6.13 11.78
N VAL A 227 20.58 5.50 11.42
CA VAL A 227 20.43 4.73 10.18
C VAL A 227 19.38 5.42 9.33
N ALA A 228 19.82 6.08 8.26
CA ALA A 228 18.98 6.72 7.26
C ALA A 228 18.84 5.85 6.01
N TYR A 229 17.72 5.98 5.30
CA TYR A 229 17.42 5.20 4.11
C TYR A 229 16.64 6.01 3.07
N GLY A 230 16.84 5.69 1.79
CA GLY A 230 16.17 6.41 0.72
C GLY A 230 16.43 5.85 -0.67
N GLU A 231 15.70 6.40 -1.65
CA GLU A 231 15.77 5.99 -3.06
C GLU A 231 16.96 6.62 -3.80
N LEU A 232 17.49 7.74 -3.31
CA LEU A 232 18.55 8.49 -4.00
C LEU A 232 19.54 9.18 -3.06
N LEU A 233 20.67 9.59 -3.64
CA LEU A 233 21.65 10.46 -2.98
C LEU A 233 21.44 11.91 -3.42
N GLU A 234 21.61 12.82 -2.48
CA GLU A 234 21.64 14.27 -2.68
C GLU A 234 22.93 14.80 -2.05
N GLU A 235 23.75 15.50 -2.84
CA GLU A 235 25.08 15.98 -2.41
C GLU A 235 25.98 14.90 -1.77
N GLY A 236 25.88 13.66 -2.25
CA GLY A 236 26.65 12.54 -1.76
C GLY A 236 26.17 11.92 -0.43
N ARG A 237 25.00 12.31 0.07
CA ARG A 237 24.35 11.77 1.28
C ARG A 237 22.99 11.18 0.92
N VAL A 238 22.51 10.24 1.71
CA VAL A 238 21.15 9.70 1.52
C VAL A 238 20.13 10.81 1.72
N LYS A 239 19.26 10.99 0.72
CA LYS A 239 18.15 11.93 0.81
C LYS A 239 17.08 11.39 1.77
N ARG A 240 17.28 11.64 3.06
CA ARG A 240 16.40 11.19 4.13
C ARG A 240 15.30 12.18 4.48
N PHE A 241 15.47 13.46 4.15
CA PHE A 241 14.50 14.50 4.46
C PHE A 241 13.66 14.87 3.24
N ILE A 242 12.33 14.90 3.41
CA ILE A 242 11.37 15.41 2.43
C ILE A 242 10.33 16.24 3.19
N GLY A 243 10.44 17.57 3.13
CA GLY A 243 9.64 18.45 3.97
C GLY A 243 9.91 18.16 5.46
N ASP A 244 8.86 17.82 6.20
CA ASP A 244 8.91 17.43 7.61
C ASP A 244 9.14 15.94 7.86
N ARG A 245 9.30 15.13 6.79
CA ARG A 245 9.55 13.68 6.87
C ARG A 245 11.03 13.40 7.13
N ASP A 246 11.33 12.44 8.02
CA ASP A 246 12.69 11.95 8.32
C ASP A 246 12.77 10.43 8.23
N PHE A 247 13.29 9.94 7.11
CA PHE A 247 13.44 8.50 6.83
C PHE A 247 14.68 7.94 7.52
N SER A 248 14.61 7.83 8.84
CA SER A 248 15.69 7.24 9.64
C SER A 248 15.18 6.68 10.96
N PHE A 249 15.99 5.82 11.58
CA PHE A 249 15.79 5.33 12.95
C PHE A 249 17.11 5.41 13.73
N ASP A 250 17.03 5.28 15.04
CA ASP A 250 18.17 5.39 15.94
C ASP A 250 18.44 4.06 16.64
N TYR A 251 19.74 3.73 16.76
CA TYR A 251 20.24 2.55 17.44
C TYR A 251 21.32 2.97 18.43
N VAL A 252 21.21 2.58 19.69
CA VAL A 252 22.26 2.82 20.70
C VAL A 252 23.15 1.59 20.73
N ALA A 253 24.37 1.76 20.24
CA ALA A 253 25.38 0.72 20.22
C ALA A 253 26.01 0.53 21.60
N LYS A 254 26.19 -0.73 22.02
CA LYS A 254 27.08 -1.09 23.13
C LYS A 254 28.53 -1.10 22.65
N GLN A 255 29.49 -0.98 23.58
CA GLN A 255 30.90 -1.23 23.28
C GLN A 255 31.12 -2.68 22.80
N GLY A 256 31.85 -2.87 21.72
CA GLY A 256 32.13 -4.18 21.10
C GLY A 256 31.28 -4.46 19.90
N GLU A 257 30.98 -5.73 19.64
CA GLU A 257 30.19 -6.19 18.49
C GLU A 257 28.71 -5.94 18.72
N ASN A 258 28.07 -5.44 17.67
CA ASN A 258 26.65 -5.16 17.59
C ASN A 258 26.10 -5.80 16.32
N GLU A 259 25.00 -6.52 16.46
CA GLU A 259 24.23 -7.07 15.36
C GLU A 259 22.75 -6.75 15.58
N PHE A 260 22.05 -6.31 14.55
CA PHE A 260 20.68 -5.87 14.65
C PHE A 260 19.90 -6.12 13.37
N THR A 261 18.70 -6.63 13.53
CA THR A 261 17.67 -6.70 12.49
C THR A 261 16.37 -6.10 13.03
N SER A 262 15.81 -5.13 12.32
CA SER A 262 14.49 -4.58 12.68
C SER A 262 13.39 -5.43 12.11
N TYR A 263 12.57 -6.03 12.98
CA TYR A 263 11.36 -6.76 12.57
C TYR A 263 10.11 -5.88 12.62
N MET A 264 10.20 -4.67 13.20
CA MET A 264 9.07 -3.76 13.40
C MET A 264 8.93 -2.70 12.33
N LEU A 265 9.97 -2.42 11.57
CA LEU A 265 9.95 -1.44 10.49
C LEU A 265 10.43 -2.08 9.19
N ARG A 266 9.51 -2.29 8.28
CA ARG A 266 9.78 -2.64 6.90
C ARG A 266 9.93 -1.36 6.09
N PHE A 267 11.06 -1.19 5.41
CA PHE A 267 11.27 -0.03 4.57
C PHE A 267 11.76 -0.41 3.16
N ALA A 268 11.73 0.57 2.26
CA ALA A 268 12.29 0.47 0.93
C ALA A 268 13.49 1.40 0.81
N ALA A 269 14.53 0.95 0.16
CA ALA A 269 15.68 1.77 -0.14
C ALA A 269 16.53 1.19 -1.27
N ARG A 270 17.18 2.09 -2.02
CA ARG A 270 18.39 1.79 -2.75
C ARG A 270 19.64 2.13 -1.93
N TYR A 271 19.57 3.15 -1.08
CA TYR A 271 20.70 3.63 -0.30
C TYR A 271 20.41 3.59 1.19
N ILE A 272 21.39 3.13 1.96
CA ILE A 272 21.38 3.19 3.43
C ILE A 272 22.59 4.01 3.85
N GLU A 273 22.42 4.89 4.83
CA GLU A 273 23.49 5.66 5.43
C GLU A 273 23.52 5.41 6.92
N ILE A 274 24.68 5.00 7.45
CA ILE A 274 24.90 4.74 8.87
C ILE A 274 25.93 5.73 9.38
N THR A 275 25.54 6.56 10.34
CA THR A 275 26.39 7.62 10.91
C THR A 275 26.44 7.56 12.43
N ALA A 276 27.56 8.02 12.99
CA ALA A 276 27.76 8.15 14.43
C ALA A 276 28.71 9.31 14.75
N ASP A 277 28.74 9.73 16.02
CA ASP A 277 29.64 10.81 16.49
C ASP A 277 31.07 10.32 16.72
N ALA A 278 31.25 9.07 17.19
CA ALA A 278 32.55 8.47 17.38
C ALA A 278 32.81 7.40 16.30
N PRO A 279 34.11 7.11 15.99
CA PRO A 279 34.46 6.10 15.01
C PRO A 279 33.90 4.72 15.35
N PHE A 280 33.47 4.00 14.33
CA PHE A 280 33.06 2.60 14.41
C PHE A 280 33.47 1.86 13.13
N LYS A 281 33.48 0.54 13.19
CA LYS A 281 33.73 -0.32 12.03
C LYS A 281 32.46 -1.02 11.60
N LEU A 282 32.02 -0.78 10.37
CA LEU A 282 30.92 -1.52 9.77
C LEU A 282 31.45 -2.90 9.29
N ASN A 283 30.79 -3.99 9.70
CA ASN A 283 31.04 -5.33 9.19
C ASN A 283 30.17 -5.60 7.96
N PHE A 284 28.86 -5.33 8.04
CA PHE A 284 27.93 -5.29 6.91
C PHE A 284 26.70 -4.43 7.24
N ALA A 285 26.00 -3.99 6.19
CA ALA A 285 24.63 -3.52 6.26
C ALA A 285 23.89 -3.89 4.97
N GLY A 286 22.58 -4.08 5.08
CA GLY A 286 21.73 -4.45 3.97
C GLY A 286 20.26 -4.54 4.36
N ILE A 287 19.50 -5.13 3.47
CA ILE A 287 18.07 -5.40 3.67
C ILE A 287 17.84 -6.90 3.48
N ILE A 288 17.08 -7.50 4.39
CA ILE A 288 16.52 -8.84 4.21
C ILE A 288 15.24 -8.65 3.39
N PRO A 289 15.20 -8.98 2.08
CA PRO A 289 14.03 -8.75 1.27
C PRO A 289 12.84 -9.51 1.85
N GLN A 290 11.72 -8.81 1.97
CA GLN A 290 10.45 -9.38 2.41
C GLN A 290 9.44 -9.21 1.28
N VAL A 291 9.08 -10.31 0.62
CA VAL A 291 8.38 -10.29 -0.65
C VAL A 291 7.10 -11.12 -0.64
N TYR A 292 6.10 -10.68 -1.38
CA TYR A 292 4.95 -11.49 -1.71
C TYR A 292 5.32 -12.41 -2.88
N ASP A 293 5.48 -13.71 -2.61
CA ASP A 293 5.89 -14.67 -3.63
C ASP A 293 4.77 -14.88 -4.65
N VAL A 294 5.02 -14.44 -5.88
CA VAL A 294 4.13 -14.61 -7.03
C VAL A 294 4.94 -14.98 -8.26
N ALA A 295 4.48 -15.98 -8.99
CA ALA A 295 5.09 -16.39 -10.25
C ALA A 295 4.63 -15.47 -11.38
N GLU A 296 5.55 -15.13 -12.29
CA GLU A 296 5.26 -14.32 -13.46
C GLU A 296 4.69 -15.17 -14.61
N THR A 297 3.74 -14.59 -15.34
CA THR A 297 3.27 -15.14 -16.62
C THR A 297 4.31 -14.87 -17.69
N GLU A 298 4.71 -15.90 -18.42
CA GLU A 298 5.66 -15.73 -19.52
C GLU A 298 5.11 -14.84 -20.63
N ILE A 299 5.92 -13.89 -21.06
CA ILE A 299 5.64 -13.02 -22.21
C ILE A 299 6.86 -12.94 -23.12
N SER A 300 6.65 -13.07 -24.42
CA SER A 300 7.70 -12.86 -25.42
C SER A 300 7.55 -11.46 -26.02
N LEU A 301 8.52 -10.57 -25.77
CA LEU A 301 8.63 -9.26 -26.35
C LEU A 301 9.84 -9.24 -27.28
N GLU A 302 9.64 -8.81 -28.54
CA GLU A 302 10.74 -8.78 -29.53
C GLU A 302 11.65 -7.58 -29.34
N ASN A 303 11.06 -6.43 -29.02
CA ASN A 303 11.80 -5.17 -28.84
C ASN A 303 12.57 -5.17 -27.51
N SER A 304 13.87 -4.92 -27.56
CA SER A 304 14.74 -4.93 -26.36
C SER A 304 14.40 -3.82 -25.36
N LEU A 305 13.91 -2.66 -25.83
CA LEU A 305 13.47 -1.58 -24.96
C LEU A 305 12.18 -1.96 -24.22
N ASP A 306 11.23 -2.60 -24.91
CA ASP A 306 10.00 -3.10 -24.30
C ASP A 306 10.29 -4.14 -23.19
N LYS A 307 11.26 -5.04 -23.42
CA LYS A 307 11.71 -6.00 -22.39
C LYS A 307 12.18 -5.28 -21.12
N ARG A 308 13.07 -4.30 -21.27
CA ARG A 308 13.61 -3.54 -20.13
C ARG A 308 12.54 -2.72 -19.43
N ILE A 309 11.59 -2.12 -20.17
CA ILE A 309 10.46 -1.41 -19.57
C ILE A 309 9.57 -2.40 -18.79
N TYR A 310 9.28 -3.56 -19.36
CA TYR A 310 8.51 -4.61 -18.70
C TYR A 310 9.18 -5.05 -17.39
N GLU A 311 10.50 -5.29 -17.40
CA GLU A 311 11.28 -5.70 -16.24
C GLU A 311 11.18 -4.70 -15.07
N ILE A 312 11.37 -3.39 -15.32
CA ILE A 312 11.26 -2.39 -14.25
C ILE A 312 9.82 -2.19 -13.77
N CYS A 313 8.82 -2.38 -14.64
CA CYS A 313 7.41 -2.35 -14.25
C CYS A 313 7.05 -3.55 -13.36
N ILE A 314 7.45 -4.77 -13.72
CA ILE A 314 7.24 -5.99 -12.91
C ILE A 314 7.94 -5.88 -11.55
N ASN A 315 9.19 -5.39 -11.55
CA ASN A 315 9.92 -5.16 -10.32
C ASN A 315 9.15 -4.20 -9.40
N THR A 316 8.66 -3.08 -9.93
CA THR A 316 7.87 -2.11 -9.17
C THR A 316 6.59 -2.73 -8.61
N LEU A 317 5.84 -3.49 -9.42
CA LEU A 317 4.63 -4.18 -8.95
C LEU A 317 4.93 -5.08 -7.74
N LYS A 318 6.00 -5.88 -7.82
CA LYS A 318 6.40 -6.78 -6.72
C LYS A 318 6.82 -6.02 -5.47
N LEU A 319 7.57 -4.92 -5.61
CA LEU A 319 7.98 -4.08 -4.49
C LEU A 319 6.79 -3.38 -3.81
N CYS A 320 5.72 -3.09 -4.56
CA CYS A 320 4.48 -2.51 -4.04
C CYS A 320 3.46 -3.56 -3.54
N MET A 321 3.82 -4.84 -3.51
CA MET A 321 3.01 -5.92 -2.93
C MET A 321 3.53 -6.25 -1.53
N MET A 322 2.87 -5.71 -0.51
CA MET A 322 3.12 -6.00 0.91
C MET A 322 2.03 -6.96 1.46
N GLU A 323 1.53 -6.74 2.67
CA GLU A 323 0.30 -7.40 3.16
C GLU A 323 -0.91 -7.00 2.31
N HIS A 324 -0.87 -5.80 1.77
CA HIS A 324 -1.80 -5.24 0.77
C HIS A 324 -1.01 -4.46 -0.28
N TYR A 325 -1.67 -4.03 -1.35
CA TYR A 325 -1.05 -3.09 -2.29
C TYR A 325 -0.67 -1.79 -1.58
N VAL A 326 0.47 -1.23 -1.95
CA VAL A 326 0.89 0.11 -1.54
C VAL A 326 1.16 0.95 -2.78
N ASP A 327 0.96 2.26 -2.65
CA ASP A 327 1.26 3.25 -3.70
C ASP A 327 2.75 3.23 -4.05
N CYS A 328 3.57 3.42 -3.02
CA CYS A 328 5.03 3.39 -3.07
C CYS A 328 5.59 2.75 -1.78
N PRO A 329 6.69 1.99 -1.86
CA PRO A 329 7.20 1.26 -0.70
C PRO A 329 8.09 2.12 0.22
N TRP A 330 8.59 3.28 -0.26
CA TRP A 330 9.49 4.15 0.50
C TRP A 330 8.75 5.21 1.30
N ARG A 331 7.93 6.05 0.66
CA ARG A 331 7.46 7.32 1.21
C ARG A 331 6.19 7.22 2.04
N GLU A 332 5.24 6.35 1.67
CA GLU A 332 3.88 6.31 2.23
C GLU A 332 3.41 4.92 2.65
N GLN A 333 3.59 3.90 1.82
CA GLN A 333 3.10 2.53 2.02
C GLN A 333 1.58 2.48 2.30
N CYS A 334 0.81 3.24 1.54
CA CYS A 334 -0.63 3.35 1.70
C CYS A 334 -1.38 2.59 0.61
N LEU A 335 -2.49 1.95 0.99
CA LEU A 335 -3.42 1.33 0.04
C LEU A 335 -4.43 2.39 -0.43
N TYR A 336 -4.23 2.93 -1.64
CA TYR A 336 -5.17 3.83 -2.30
C TYR A 336 -6.01 3.08 -3.33
N ALA A 337 -7.30 3.41 -3.45
CA ALA A 337 -8.22 2.67 -4.32
C ALA A 337 -7.85 2.76 -5.81
N PHE A 338 -7.38 3.92 -6.29
CA PHE A 338 -7.02 4.08 -7.70
C PHE A 338 -5.64 3.51 -8.02
N ASP A 339 -4.67 3.69 -7.14
CA ASP A 339 -3.32 3.15 -7.28
C ASP A 339 -3.35 1.63 -7.37
N SER A 340 -4.07 1.00 -6.45
CA SER A 340 -4.24 -0.45 -6.45
C SER A 340 -5.00 -0.96 -7.67
N ARG A 341 -5.98 -0.21 -8.22
CA ARG A 341 -6.64 -0.57 -9.48
C ARG A 341 -5.63 -0.74 -10.61
N ASN A 342 -4.73 0.22 -10.82
CA ASN A 342 -3.73 0.14 -11.87
C ASN A 342 -2.77 -1.04 -11.65
N GLN A 343 -2.41 -1.34 -10.40
CA GLN A 343 -1.61 -2.50 -10.04
C GLN A 343 -2.37 -3.81 -10.29
N MET A 344 -3.66 -3.88 -9.95
CA MET A 344 -4.51 -5.04 -10.21
C MET A 344 -4.63 -5.34 -11.71
N LEU A 345 -4.92 -4.32 -12.55
CA LEU A 345 -4.99 -4.48 -14.00
C LEU A 345 -3.71 -5.10 -14.57
N SER A 346 -2.55 -4.61 -14.11
CA SER A 346 -1.26 -5.15 -14.51
C SER A 346 -1.06 -6.57 -13.99
N GLY A 347 -1.40 -6.80 -12.71
CA GLY A 347 -1.24 -8.08 -12.02
C GLY A 347 -2.09 -9.20 -12.60
N TYR A 348 -3.30 -8.91 -13.07
CA TYR A 348 -4.18 -9.90 -13.71
C TYR A 348 -3.54 -10.57 -14.93
N SER A 349 -2.72 -9.84 -15.66
CA SER A 349 -2.01 -10.35 -16.84
C SER A 349 -0.60 -10.86 -16.51
N ALA A 350 0.10 -10.16 -15.61
CA ALA A 350 1.50 -10.38 -15.32
C ALA A 350 1.79 -11.61 -14.45
N PHE A 351 0.84 -12.02 -13.62
CA PHE A 351 1.07 -13.07 -12.63
C PHE A 351 0.25 -14.31 -12.94
N VAL A 352 0.85 -15.48 -12.70
CA VAL A 352 0.19 -16.78 -12.89
C VAL A 352 -1.08 -16.85 -12.03
N GLY A 353 -2.19 -17.24 -12.66
CA GLY A 353 -3.49 -17.27 -11.99
C GLY A 353 -4.08 -15.89 -11.69
N GLY A 354 -3.54 -14.80 -12.30
CA GLY A 354 -4.06 -13.43 -12.16
C GLY A 354 -3.89 -12.80 -10.78
N ASN A 355 -3.28 -13.51 -9.83
CA ASN A 355 -3.13 -13.06 -8.43
C ASN A 355 -4.46 -12.61 -7.79
N PHE A 356 -5.56 -13.30 -8.13
CA PHE A 356 -6.92 -12.88 -7.78
C PHE A 356 -7.19 -12.88 -6.28
N ASP A 357 -6.63 -13.83 -5.52
CA ASP A 357 -6.81 -13.86 -4.05
C ASP A 357 -6.29 -12.58 -3.39
N TYR A 358 -5.14 -12.07 -3.87
CA TYR A 358 -4.54 -10.85 -3.37
C TYR A 358 -5.39 -9.61 -3.72
N ALA A 359 -5.84 -9.52 -4.98
CA ALA A 359 -6.74 -8.44 -5.42
C ALA A 359 -8.06 -8.45 -4.63
N ARG A 360 -8.67 -9.64 -4.45
CA ARG A 360 -9.89 -9.81 -3.67
C ARG A 360 -9.74 -9.35 -2.23
N ALA A 361 -8.65 -9.74 -1.58
CA ALA A 361 -8.37 -9.35 -0.20
C ALA A 361 -8.29 -7.82 -0.03
N ASN A 362 -7.65 -7.14 -0.98
CA ASN A 362 -7.54 -5.68 -0.97
C ASN A 362 -8.88 -4.98 -1.22
N LEU A 363 -9.66 -5.46 -2.20
CA LEU A 363 -11.01 -4.92 -2.47
C LEU A 363 -11.95 -5.15 -1.28
N LEU A 364 -11.86 -6.32 -0.64
CA LEU A 364 -12.64 -6.60 0.56
C LEU A 364 -12.23 -5.69 1.72
N LEU A 365 -10.93 -5.48 1.95
CA LEU A 365 -10.44 -4.58 2.99
C LEU A 365 -10.96 -3.14 2.79
N MET A 366 -10.89 -2.61 1.55
CA MET A 366 -11.44 -1.30 1.22
C MET A 366 -12.94 -1.20 1.50
N SER A 367 -13.71 -2.28 1.23
CA SER A 367 -15.15 -2.31 1.48
C SER A 367 -15.54 -2.25 2.96
N LYS A 368 -14.60 -2.61 3.85
CA LYS A 368 -14.80 -2.57 5.31
C LYS A 368 -14.65 -1.17 5.90
N ASP A 369 -14.27 -0.20 5.10
CA ASP A 369 -14.21 1.20 5.55
C ASP A 369 -15.60 1.71 5.97
N ASP A 370 -15.68 2.25 7.19
CA ASP A 370 -16.93 2.66 7.85
C ASP A 370 -17.13 4.19 7.90
N ARG A 371 -16.56 4.90 6.92
CA ARG A 371 -16.67 6.35 6.82
C ARG A 371 -18.15 6.79 6.82
N GLU A 372 -18.48 7.74 7.70
CA GLU A 372 -19.88 8.13 8.00
C GLU A 372 -20.63 8.74 6.81
N ASP A 373 -19.92 9.43 5.89
CA ASP A 373 -20.54 10.05 4.71
C ASP A 373 -20.84 9.06 3.57
N GLY A 374 -20.49 7.78 3.74
CA GLY A 374 -20.74 6.70 2.77
C GLY A 374 -19.72 6.60 1.64
N LEU A 375 -18.75 7.51 1.55
CA LEU A 375 -17.60 7.40 0.66
C LEU A 375 -16.54 6.47 1.25
N LEU A 376 -15.45 6.29 0.53
CA LEU A 376 -14.26 5.63 1.02
C LEU A 376 -13.27 6.66 1.59
N SER A 377 -12.56 6.31 2.65
CA SER A 377 -11.41 7.04 3.16
C SER A 377 -10.32 7.16 2.08
N ILE A 378 -9.38 8.09 2.27
CA ILE A 378 -8.31 8.30 1.28
C ILE A 378 -7.49 7.03 1.04
N CYS A 379 -7.25 6.22 2.08
CA CYS A 379 -6.50 4.95 2.03
C CYS A 379 -6.96 3.99 3.13
N PHE A 380 -6.44 2.74 3.16
CA PHE A 380 -6.96 1.65 3.99
C PHE A 380 -5.86 0.82 4.67
N PRO A 381 -6.10 0.36 5.93
CA PRO A 381 -7.14 0.88 6.82
C PRO A 381 -6.78 2.28 7.28
N SER A 382 -7.74 3.15 7.46
CA SER A 382 -7.49 4.53 7.87
C SER A 382 -8.57 5.02 8.85
N LYS A 383 -8.22 6.02 9.63
CA LYS A 383 -9.15 6.85 10.39
C LYS A 383 -8.88 8.33 10.11
N ASP A 384 -8.36 8.63 8.94
CA ASP A 384 -8.21 10.01 8.47
C ASP A 384 -9.54 10.51 7.91
N ASP A 385 -9.90 11.76 8.22
CA ASP A 385 -11.14 12.37 7.73
C ASP A 385 -11.07 12.74 6.25
N LEU A 386 -9.91 12.59 5.61
CA LEU A 386 -9.71 12.91 4.21
C LEU A 386 -10.24 11.82 3.29
N THR A 387 -10.90 12.24 2.21
CA THR A 387 -11.28 11.38 1.08
C THR A 387 -10.95 12.05 -0.25
N ILE A 388 -10.69 11.23 -1.26
CA ILE A 388 -10.69 11.61 -2.67
C ILE A 388 -11.97 11.03 -3.27
N PRO A 389 -13.04 11.84 -3.48
CA PRO A 389 -14.34 11.30 -3.90
C PRO A 389 -14.29 10.46 -5.19
N SER A 390 -13.46 10.86 -6.18
CA SER A 390 -13.26 10.09 -7.42
C SER A 390 -12.74 8.67 -7.17
N PHE A 391 -11.93 8.45 -6.11
CA PHE A 391 -11.38 7.13 -5.78
C PHE A 391 -12.46 6.16 -5.31
N SER A 392 -13.52 6.66 -4.65
CA SER A 392 -14.69 5.84 -4.31
C SER A 392 -15.43 5.33 -5.57
N LEU A 393 -15.46 6.12 -6.64
CA LEU A 393 -16.04 5.68 -7.92
C LEU A 393 -15.15 4.67 -8.65
N TYR A 394 -13.82 4.85 -8.60
CA TYR A 394 -12.89 3.88 -9.17
C TYR A 394 -12.91 2.53 -8.44
N PHE A 395 -13.23 2.50 -7.15
CA PHE A 395 -13.46 1.23 -6.43
C PHE A 395 -14.57 0.39 -7.08
N ILE A 396 -15.68 1.02 -7.51
CA ILE A 396 -16.77 0.32 -8.21
C ILE A 396 -16.29 -0.28 -9.52
N LEU A 397 -15.47 0.47 -10.28
CA LEU A 397 -14.86 -0.02 -11.51
C LEU A 397 -13.91 -1.20 -11.23
N SER A 398 -13.09 -1.11 -10.18
CA SER A 398 -12.17 -2.19 -9.79
C SER A 398 -12.90 -3.48 -9.42
N VAL A 399 -14.06 -3.39 -8.76
CA VAL A 399 -14.90 -4.56 -8.44
C VAL A 399 -15.44 -5.22 -9.71
N LEU A 400 -15.90 -4.43 -10.70
CA LEU A 400 -16.34 -4.99 -11.99
C LEU A 400 -15.17 -5.68 -12.71
N GLU A 401 -14.03 -5.00 -12.84
CA GLU A 401 -12.83 -5.53 -13.51
C GLU A 401 -12.35 -6.83 -12.86
N TYR A 402 -12.40 -6.92 -11.53
CA TYR A 402 -12.11 -8.15 -10.80
C TYR A 402 -13.10 -9.27 -11.17
N ILE A 403 -14.41 -9.01 -11.12
CA ILE A 403 -15.43 -10.01 -11.42
C ILE A 403 -15.31 -10.52 -12.87
N GLU A 404 -15.14 -9.61 -13.83
CA GLU A 404 -15.03 -9.97 -15.25
C GLU A 404 -13.77 -10.78 -15.56
N THR A 405 -12.66 -10.48 -14.86
CA THR A 405 -11.37 -11.14 -15.11
C THR A 405 -11.24 -12.46 -14.36
N SER A 406 -11.66 -12.51 -13.09
CA SER A 406 -11.54 -13.71 -12.25
C SER A 406 -12.70 -14.69 -12.41
N GLY A 407 -13.89 -14.20 -12.81
CA GLY A 407 -15.14 -14.96 -12.77
C GLY A 407 -15.77 -15.11 -11.37
N ASP A 408 -15.11 -14.58 -10.32
CA ASP A 408 -15.60 -14.65 -8.94
C ASP A 408 -16.67 -13.59 -8.67
N LYS A 409 -17.93 -14.02 -8.64
CA LYS A 409 -19.10 -13.18 -8.34
C LYS A 409 -19.28 -12.92 -6.84
N THR A 410 -18.66 -13.73 -5.97
CA THR A 410 -18.91 -13.67 -4.53
C THR A 410 -18.44 -12.36 -3.92
N LEU A 411 -17.34 -11.78 -4.42
CA LEU A 411 -16.90 -10.45 -4.02
C LEU A 411 -18.00 -9.39 -4.28
N GLY A 412 -18.58 -9.42 -5.49
CA GLY A 412 -19.64 -8.48 -5.86
C GLY A 412 -20.85 -8.57 -4.92
N GLU A 413 -21.22 -9.79 -4.50
CA GLU A 413 -22.28 -10.01 -3.52
C GLU A 413 -21.93 -9.44 -2.15
N GLU A 414 -20.71 -9.70 -1.66
CA GLU A 414 -20.21 -9.25 -0.35
C GLU A 414 -20.11 -7.72 -0.23
N VAL A 415 -19.71 -7.04 -1.30
CA VAL A 415 -19.49 -5.59 -1.29
C VAL A 415 -20.66 -4.79 -1.85
N PHE A 416 -21.75 -5.42 -2.31
CA PHE A 416 -22.85 -4.79 -3.04
C PHE A 416 -23.44 -3.57 -2.33
N GLY A 417 -23.72 -3.68 -1.04
CA GLY A 417 -24.24 -2.57 -0.23
C GLY A 417 -23.30 -1.36 -0.15
N LYS A 418 -21.97 -1.60 -0.16
CA LYS A 418 -20.97 -0.52 -0.20
C LYS A 418 -21.00 0.21 -1.54
N LEU A 419 -21.16 -0.53 -2.66
CA LEU A 419 -21.29 0.07 -4.00
C LEU A 419 -22.53 0.95 -4.09
N GLU A 420 -23.69 0.48 -3.60
CA GLU A 420 -24.93 1.26 -3.54
C GLU A 420 -24.80 2.51 -2.66
N SER A 421 -24.13 2.38 -1.51
CA SER A 421 -23.87 3.50 -0.60
C SER A 421 -23.09 4.61 -1.31
N ILE A 422 -21.97 4.27 -1.95
CA ILE A 422 -21.15 5.22 -2.71
C ILE A 422 -21.98 5.92 -3.80
N LEU A 423 -22.66 5.16 -4.64
CA LEU A 423 -23.47 5.74 -5.73
C LEU A 423 -24.59 6.65 -5.19
N SER A 424 -25.18 6.31 -4.04
CA SER A 424 -26.23 7.12 -3.40
C SER A 424 -25.70 8.48 -2.97
N VAL A 425 -24.46 8.56 -2.47
CA VAL A 425 -23.81 9.85 -2.12
C VAL A 425 -23.75 10.76 -3.35
N PHE A 426 -23.25 10.24 -4.47
CA PHE A 426 -23.13 11.00 -5.72
C PHE A 426 -24.49 11.35 -6.31
N LYS A 427 -25.45 10.41 -6.32
CA LYS A 427 -26.83 10.65 -6.76
C LYS A 427 -27.48 11.80 -5.99
N ASN A 428 -27.35 11.81 -4.66
CA ASN A 428 -27.96 12.80 -3.79
C ASN A 428 -27.27 14.18 -3.87
N ARG A 429 -26.02 14.22 -4.32
CA ARG A 429 -25.26 15.45 -4.52
C ARG A 429 -25.54 16.15 -5.86
N ARG A 430 -26.35 15.58 -6.72
CA ARG A 430 -26.67 16.17 -8.03
C ARG A 430 -27.48 17.46 -7.87
N LYS A 431 -27.03 18.52 -8.54
CA LYS A 431 -27.73 19.79 -8.69
C LYS A 431 -27.93 20.07 -10.18
N ALA A 432 -29.12 20.42 -10.60
CA ALA A 432 -29.46 20.57 -12.02
C ALA A 432 -29.06 19.37 -12.91
N GLY A 433 -29.04 18.16 -12.32
CA GLY A 433 -28.75 16.89 -12.99
C GLY A 433 -27.27 16.51 -13.05
N LEU A 434 -26.33 17.32 -12.59
CA LEU A 434 -24.90 17.05 -12.51
C LEU A 434 -24.42 17.00 -11.05
N VAL A 435 -23.41 16.19 -10.79
CA VAL A 435 -22.70 16.13 -9.51
C VAL A 435 -21.80 17.34 -9.36
N ASN A 436 -21.94 18.07 -8.26
CA ASN A 436 -21.04 19.15 -7.91
C ASN A 436 -19.82 18.63 -7.12
N ARG A 437 -18.68 19.30 -7.26
CA ARG A 437 -17.48 19.04 -6.48
C ARG A 437 -17.76 19.09 -4.98
N PHE A 438 -16.94 18.41 -4.20
CA PHE A 438 -17.08 18.34 -2.75
C PHE A 438 -16.36 19.51 -2.08
N GLU A 439 -17.02 20.16 -1.14
CA GLU A 439 -16.51 21.29 -0.39
C GLU A 439 -16.00 20.85 0.98
N GLY A 440 -15.04 21.61 1.54
CA GLY A 440 -14.51 21.39 2.88
C GLY A 440 -13.17 20.64 2.91
N PHE A 441 -12.49 20.72 4.06
CA PHE A 441 -11.14 20.15 4.23
C PHE A 441 -11.09 18.63 4.22
N GLY A 442 -12.21 17.95 4.50
CA GLY A 442 -12.32 16.49 4.44
C GLY A 442 -12.36 15.92 3.01
N TYR A 443 -12.43 16.79 1.98
CA TYR A 443 -12.56 16.38 0.59
C TYR A 443 -11.46 16.95 -0.27
N TRP A 444 -10.78 16.07 -0.99
CA TRP A 444 -9.79 16.45 -1.98
C TRP A 444 -10.30 16.09 -3.37
N ASN A 445 -10.69 17.12 -4.16
CA ASN A 445 -11.11 16.94 -5.55
C ASN A 445 -9.87 16.74 -6.43
N PHE A 446 -9.26 15.59 -6.31
CA PHE A 446 -8.10 15.15 -7.09
C PHE A 446 -8.54 14.28 -8.23
N TYR A 447 -8.04 14.56 -9.43
CA TYR A 447 -8.26 13.75 -10.62
C TYR A 447 -6.95 13.31 -11.27
N ASP A 448 -5.93 14.17 -11.23
CA ASP A 448 -4.63 13.97 -11.88
C ASP A 448 -3.60 14.94 -11.31
N TRP A 449 -2.32 14.63 -11.45
CA TRP A 449 -1.22 15.53 -11.12
C TRP A 449 -0.87 16.54 -12.22
N SER A 450 -1.60 16.58 -13.34
CA SER A 450 -1.49 17.67 -14.32
C SER A 450 -2.02 19.00 -13.77
N ASN A 451 -1.62 20.13 -14.40
CA ASN A 451 -1.94 21.48 -13.92
C ASN A 451 -3.44 21.76 -13.70
N LEU A 452 -4.30 21.03 -14.39
CA LEU A 452 -5.77 21.15 -14.30
C LEU A 452 -6.43 19.96 -13.62
N GLY A 453 -5.66 18.97 -13.20
CA GLY A 453 -6.18 17.70 -12.68
C GLY A 453 -6.51 17.70 -11.20
N TYR A 454 -6.20 18.77 -10.45
CA TYR A 454 -6.55 18.80 -9.04
C TYR A 454 -6.92 20.19 -8.55
N ILE A 455 -7.74 20.21 -7.51
CA ILE A 455 -8.07 21.40 -6.74
C ILE A 455 -7.52 21.16 -5.35
N ARG A 456 -6.73 22.12 -4.85
CA ARG A 456 -6.11 22.00 -3.52
C ARG A 456 -7.16 21.69 -2.46
N ARG A 457 -6.78 20.86 -1.49
CA ARG A 457 -7.64 20.48 -0.37
C ARG A 457 -8.28 21.72 0.27
N GLY A 458 -9.59 21.66 0.48
CA GLY A 458 -10.37 22.75 1.05
C GLY A 458 -10.72 23.91 0.09
N GLN A 459 -10.26 23.87 -1.16
CA GLN A 459 -10.54 24.91 -2.16
C GLN A 459 -11.60 24.51 -3.20
N GLY A 460 -12.21 23.34 -3.04
CA GLY A 460 -13.32 22.90 -3.89
C GLY A 460 -14.51 23.84 -3.75
N LYS A 461 -15.12 24.21 -4.89
CA LYS A 461 -16.37 24.98 -4.95
C LYS A 461 -17.51 24.04 -5.29
N ASP A 462 -18.72 24.36 -4.78
CA ASP A 462 -19.95 23.61 -5.07
C ASP A 462 -20.46 23.91 -6.50
N GLU A 463 -19.68 23.50 -7.47
CA GLU A 463 -19.97 23.63 -8.91
C GLU A 463 -19.62 22.31 -9.63
N PRO A 464 -20.35 21.95 -10.71
CA PRO A 464 -20.04 20.75 -11.44
C PRO A 464 -18.81 20.93 -12.33
N ASP A 465 -18.06 19.83 -12.55
CA ASP A 465 -17.07 19.74 -13.61
C ASP A 465 -17.28 18.46 -14.45
N PHE A 466 -16.61 18.43 -15.59
CA PHE A 466 -16.73 17.32 -16.52
C PHE A 466 -16.17 16.02 -15.92
N ILE A 467 -14.99 16.08 -15.27
CA ILE A 467 -14.22 14.89 -14.88
C ILE A 467 -14.97 14.05 -13.85
N ILE A 468 -15.44 14.66 -12.73
CA ILE A 468 -16.16 13.90 -11.70
C ILE A 468 -17.43 13.27 -12.23
N ASN A 469 -18.13 13.97 -13.14
CA ASN A 469 -19.36 13.48 -13.74
C ASN A 469 -19.10 12.37 -14.77
N ALA A 470 -18.03 12.43 -15.55
CA ALA A 470 -17.62 11.36 -16.46
C ALA A 470 -17.19 10.09 -15.70
N ILE A 471 -16.45 10.24 -14.60
CA ILE A 471 -16.09 9.12 -13.72
C ILE A 471 -17.36 8.52 -13.08
N PHE A 472 -18.32 9.36 -12.67
CA PHE A 472 -19.58 8.87 -12.13
C PHE A 472 -20.39 8.08 -13.18
N VAL A 473 -20.40 8.50 -14.46
CA VAL A 473 -20.99 7.71 -15.55
C VAL A 473 -20.30 6.36 -15.71
N ILE A 474 -18.95 6.31 -15.63
CA ILE A 474 -18.20 5.05 -15.66
C ILE A 474 -18.63 4.14 -14.50
N ALA A 475 -18.72 4.66 -13.28
CA ALA A 475 -19.12 3.89 -12.11
C ALA A 475 -20.57 3.39 -12.19
N LEU A 476 -21.49 4.18 -12.71
CA LEU A 476 -22.89 3.78 -12.95
C LEU A 476 -22.99 2.65 -13.98
N ASN A 477 -22.23 2.74 -15.07
CA ASN A 477 -22.15 1.69 -16.09
C ASN A 477 -21.53 0.41 -15.52
N ALA A 478 -20.47 0.53 -14.70
CA ALA A 478 -19.86 -0.59 -14.02
C ALA A 478 -20.84 -1.26 -13.05
N PHE A 479 -21.57 -0.49 -12.25
CA PHE A 479 -22.58 -1.02 -11.34
C PHE A 479 -23.75 -1.69 -12.07
N ALA A 480 -24.22 -1.11 -13.17
CA ALA A 480 -25.26 -1.73 -14.00
C ALA A 480 -24.81 -3.12 -14.49
N LYS A 481 -23.55 -3.25 -14.89
CA LYS A 481 -22.99 -4.53 -15.33
C LYS A 481 -22.84 -5.52 -14.16
N ILE A 482 -22.43 -5.05 -12.99
CA ILE A 482 -22.40 -5.88 -11.77
C ILE A 482 -23.81 -6.39 -11.44
N CYS A 483 -24.84 -5.52 -11.49
CA CYS A 483 -26.24 -5.94 -11.29
C CYS A 483 -26.66 -7.02 -12.28
N GLU A 484 -26.33 -6.87 -13.57
CA GLU A 484 -26.62 -7.87 -14.62
C GLU A 484 -25.95 -9.22 -14.27
N ILE A 485 -24.65 -9.22 -13.91
CA ILE A 485 -23.90 -10.43 -13.58
C ILE A 485 -24.46 -11.13 -12.33
N LEU A 486 -24.91 -10.35 -11.34
CA LEU A 486 -25.45 -10.87 -10.07
C LEU A 486 -26.97 -11.14 -10.13
N GLY A 487 -27.67 -10.78 -11.20
CA GLY A 487 -29.13 -10.88 -11.30
C GLY A 487 -29.87 -9.97 -10.32
N LYS A 488 -29.29 -8.80 -9.98
CA LYS A 488 -29.88 -7.82 -9.06
C LYS A 488 -30.49 -6.65 -9.80
N GLU A 489 -31.48 -5.98 -9.17
CA GLU A 489 -32.07 -4.75 -9.69
C GLU A 489 -31.06 -3.58 -9.62
N ASN A 490 -31.03 -2.75 -10.66
CA ASN A 490 -30.23 -1.54 -10.70
C ASN A 490 -31.05 -0.31 -10.26
N ALA A 491 -30.89 0.10 -9.00
CA ALA A 491 -31.56 1.26 -8.41
C ALA A 491 -31.12 2.63 -8.99
N PHE A 492 -30.12 2.64 -9.87
CA PHE A 492 -29.54 3.84 -10.49
C PHE A 492 -29.77 3.90 -12.01
N SER A 493 -30.67 3.07 -12.55
CA SER A 493 -31.00 3.03 -13.98
C SER A 493 -31.41 4.40 -14.51
N GLY A 494 -30.96 4.75 -15.73
CA GLY A 494 -31.27 6.01 -16.43
C GLY A 494 -30.41 7.22 -16.00
N ILE A 495 -29.69 7.15 -14.88
CA ILE A 495 -28.90 8.28 -14.39
C ILE A 495 -27.67 8.53 -15.28
N ALA A 496 -27.03 7.49 -15.77
CA ALA A 496 -25.87 7.61 -16.65
C ALA A 496 -26.21 8.32 -17.96
N GLU A 497 -27.33 7.99 -18.57
CA GLU A 497 -27.86 8.60 -19.80
C GLU A 497 -28.21 10.09 -19.59
N GLU A 498 -28.85 10.41 -18.47
CA GLU A 498 -29.22 11.80 -18.11
C GLU A 498 -27.96 12.66 -17.96
N ILE A 499 -26.95 12.17 -17.19
CA ILE A 499 -25.69 12.88 -16.99
C ILE A 499 -24.95 13.02 -18.31
N SER A 500 -24.85 11.98 -19.11
CA SER A 500 -24.15 11.99 -20.40
C SER A 500 -24.75 13.02 -21.36
N ALA A 501 -26.07 13.15 -21.41
CA ALA A 501 -26.73 14.18 -22.23
C ALA A 501 -26.33 15.60 -21.77
N LYS A 502 -26.34 15.84 -20.45
CA LYS A 502 -25.96 17.15 -19.88
C LYS A 502 -24.47 17.47 -20.07
N LEU A 503 -23.60 16.45 -20.00
CA LEU A 503 -22.17 16.64 -20.26
C LEU A 503 -21.91 17.02 -21.72
N ARG A 504 -22.60 16.39 -22.67
CA ARG A 504 -22.53 16.78 -24.09
C ARG A 504 -23.02 18.20 -24.32
N GLU A 505 -24.15 18.58 -23.75
CA GLU A 505 -24.72 19.92 -23.88
C GLU A 505 -23.79 21.01 -23.31
N LYS A 506 -23.23 20.78 -22.11
CA LYS A 506 -22.54 21.82 -21.35
C LYS A 506 -21.04 21.95 -21.68
N TYR A 507 -20.35 20.82 -21.89
CA TYR A 507 -18.88 20.78 -21.93
C TYR A 507 -18.30 20.43 -23.30
N TYR A 508 -19.10 20.00 -24.28
CA TYR A 508 -18.60 19.76 -25.63
C TYR A 508 -18.45 21.06 -26.39
N ASN A 509 -17.31 21.23 -27.04
CA ASN A 509 -17.05 22.34 -27.97
C ASN A 509 -16.96 21.80 -29.39
N ALA A 510 -17.94 22.17 -30.23
CA ALA A 510 -18.01 21.68 -31.60
C ALA A 510 -16.89 22.23 -32.51
N GLU A 511 -16.35 23.42 -32.22
CA GLU A 511 -15.26 24.02 -32.98
C GLU A 511 -13.95 23.25 -32.80
N SER A 512 -13.62 22.93 -31.54
CA SER A 512 -12.42 22.15 -31.20
C SER A 512 -12.64 20.63 -31.32
N GLY A 513 -13.89 20.15 -31.32
CA GLY A 513 -14.23 18.73 -31.30
C GLY A 513 -13.82 18.01 -30.01
N THR A 514 -13.79 18.71 -28.88
CA THR A 514 -13.29 18.21 -27.59
C THR A 514 -14.16 18.64 -26.42
N TYR A 515 -13.96 18.00 -25.25
CA TYR A 515 -14.60 18.37 -23.99
C TYR A 515 -13.66 19.20 -23.12
N PHE A 516 -14.22 20.18 -22.43
CA PHE A 516 -13.54 20.97 -21.41
C PHE A 516 -13.82 20.39 -20.00
N ILE A 517 -12.97 20.71 -19.03
CA ILE A 517 -13.19 20.36 -17.62
C ILE A 517 -14.28 21.25 -17.02
N GLN A 518 -14.20 22.55 -17.30
CA GLN A 518 -15.21 23.54 -16.91
C GLN A 518 -15.76 24.24 -18.14
N GLU A 519 -16.99 24.78 -18.02
CA GLU A 519 -17.60 25.52 -19.13
C GLU A 519 -16.67 26.63 -19.62
N LYS A 520 -16.30 26.61 -20.91
CA LYS A 520 -15.40 27.57 -21.59
C LYS A 520 -13.97 27.65 -21.02
N SER A 521 -13.50 26.61 -20.29
CA SER A 521 -12.12 26.60 -19.79
C SER A 521 -11.11 26.16 -20.86
N GLU A 522 -9.92 26.70 -20.78
CA GLU A 522 -8.70 26.29 -21.50
C GLU A 522 -7.60 26.00 -20.46
N PRO A 523 -6.62 25.12 -20.71
CA PRO A 523 -6.43 24.26 -21.87
C PRO A 523 -7.29 22.97 -21.87
N ARG A 524 -7.30 22.29 -23.05
CA ARG A 524 -7.98 21.00 -23.23
C ARG A 524 -7.06 19.86 -22.83
N THR A 525 -7.54 18.93 -22.02
CA THR A 525 -6.72 17.87 -21.41
C THR A 525 -6.95 16.50 -22.02
N GLU A 526 -5.92 15.67 -22.06
CA GLU A 526 -6.04 14.25 -22.42
C GLU A 526 -7.04 13.54 -21.51
N LEU A 527 -6.99 13.79 -20.19
CA LEU A 527 -7.84 13.06 -19.22
C LEU A 527 -9.33 13.30 -19.46
N ALA A 528 -9.79 14.56 -19.58
CA ALA A 528 -11.20 14.85 -19.80
C ALA A 528 -11.70 14.20 -21.11
N ASN A 529 -10.91 14.26 -22.16
CA ASN A 529 -11.27 13.72 -23.47
C ASN A 529 -11.20 12.19 -23.52
N ALA A 530 -10.24 11.58 -22.87
CA ALA A 530 -10.18 10.12 -22.69
C ALA A 530 -11.39 9.60 -21.90
N LEU A 531 -11.74 10.27 -20.80
CA LEU A 531 -12.92 9.92 -20.01
C LEU A 531 -14.23 10.09 -20.80
N ALA A 532 -14.33 11.09 -21.70
CA ALA A 532 -15.49 11.24 -22.57
C ALA A 532 -15.69 10.00 -23.47
N VAL A 533 -14.60 9.43 -23.97
CA VAL A 533 -14.64 8.23 -24.81
C VAL A 533 -14.92 6.97 -23.97
N VAL A 534 -14.18 6.79 -22.87
CA VAL A 534 -14.29 5.59 -22.00
C VAL A 534 -15.70 5.49 -21.40
N SER A 535 -16.24 6.59 -20.87
CA SER A 535 -17.59 6.63 -20.29
C SER A 535 -18.72 6.43 -21.29
N GLY A 536 -18.47 6.66 -22.60
CA GLY A 536 -19.50 6.68 -23.64
C GLY A 536 -20.30 7.99 -23.70
N VAL A 537 -19.81 9.05 -23.03
CA VAL A 537 -20.35 10.40 -23.17
C VAL A 537 -20.16 10.91 -24.60
N ALA A 538 -18.99 10.70 -25.19
CA ALA A 538 -18.76 10.96 -26.60
C ALA A 538 -19.47 9.91 -27.47
N ASP A 539 -20.24 10.36 -28.47
CA ASP A 539 -20.75 9.46 -29.51
C ASP A 539 -19.62 8.94 -30.40
N LYS A 540 -19.92 8.01 -31.28
CA LYS A 540 -18.91 7.33 -32.10
C LYS A 540 -18.07 8.31 -32.93
N GLU A 541 -18.71 9.26 -33.62
CA GLU A 541 -18.00 10.23 -34.50
C GLU A 541 -17.11 11.16 -33.67
N THR A 542 -17.63 11.66 -32.55
CA THR A 542 -16.86 12.50 -31.61
C THR A 542 -15.69 11.73 -30.99
N ALA A 543 -15.90 10.45 -30.60
CA ALA A 543 -14.87 9.59 -30.05
C ALA A 543 -13.72 9.36 -31.05
N GLU A 544 -14.02 9.13 -32.34
CA GLU A 544 -13.00 8.98 -33.38
C GLU A 544 -12.14 10.25 -33.50
N LYS A 545 -12.75 11.45 -33.55
CA LYS A 545 -12.05 12.74 -33.61
C LYS A 545 -11.19 13.00 -32.36
N ILE A 546 -11.71 12.68 -31.18
CA ILE A 546 -10.98 12.80 -29.92
C ILE A 546 -9.75 11.87 -29.93
N CYS A 547 -9.91 10.62 -30.35
CA CYS A 547 -8.78 9.68 -30.38
C CYS A 547 -7.68 10.09 -31.36
N GLU A 548 -7.98 10.76 -32.47
CA GLU A 548 -6.98 11.35 -33.35
C GLU A 548 -6.16 12.43 -32.63
N LYS A 549 -6.81 13.29 -31.83
CA LYS A 549 -6.14 14.32 -31.02
C LYS A 549 -5.33 13.74 -29.84
N LEU A 550 -5.85 12.69 -29.20
CA LEU A 550 -5.11 11.95 -28.17
C LEU A 550 -3.84 11.31 -28.73
N ALA A 551 -3.93 10.72 -29.92
CA ALA A 551 -2.79 10.06 -30.57
C ALA A 551 -1.76 11.06 -31.10
N SER A 552 -2.18 12.25 -31.57
CA SER A 552 -1.26 13.28 -32.08
C SER A 552 -0.53 14.05 -30.98
N GLY A 553 -0.96 13.96 -29.71
CA GLY A 553 -0.41 14.75 -28.60
C GLY A 553 -0.81 16.23 -28.63
N GLU A 554 -1.94 16.57 -29.30
CA GLU A 554 -2.46 17.94 -29.38
C GLU A 554 -3.00 18.45 -28.04
N LEU A 555 -3.40 17.55 -27.15
CA LEU A 555 -4.01 17.86 -25.86
C LEU A 555 -2.98 17.94 -24.73
N GLU A 556 -3.28 18.68 -23.66
CA GLU A 556 -2.42 18.72 -22.48
C GLU A 556 -2.34 17.33 -21.84
N SER A 557 -1.11 16.86 -21.67
CA SER A 557 -0.84 15.46 -21.23
C SER A 557 -1.29 15.21 -19.80
N CYS A 558 -1.96 14.10 -19.58
CA CYS A 558 -2.21 13.58 -18.24
C CYS A 558 -0.97 12.92 -17.63
N SER A 559 -0.97 12.75 -16.31
CA SER A 559 0.11 12.06 -15.58
C SER A 559 0.16 10.56 -15.89
N LEU A 560 1.24 9.89 -15.47
CA LEU A 560 1.46 8.46 -15.72
C LEU A 560 0.30 7.59 -15.24
N SER A 561 -0.24 7.91 -14.07
CA SER A 561 -1.35 7.16 -13.46
C SER A 561 -2.62 7.16 -14.32
N MET A 562 -2.88 8.26 -15.04
CA MET A 562 -4.11 8.45 -15.83
C MET A 562 -3.95 8.06 -17.29
N LYS A 563 -2.74 7.70 -17.75
CA LYS A 563 -2.51 7.18 -19.11
C LYS A 563 -3.35 5.94 -19.43
N VAL A 564 -3.74 5.18 -18.42
CA VAL A 564 -4.65 4.05 -18.56
C VAL A 564 -5.94 4.46 -19.28
N PHE A 565 -6.55 5.59 -18.94
CA PHE A 565 -7.78 6.05 -19.61
C PHE A 565 -7.54 6.52 -21.05
N LYS A 566 -6.39 7.16 -21.32
CA LYS A 566 -6.00 7.51 -22.68
C LYS A 566 -5.85 6.28 -23.56
N TYR A 567 -5.14 5.28 -23.08
CA TYR A 567 -4.89 4.05 -23.83
C TYR A 567 -6.17 3.24 -24.02
N ASP A 568 -7.01 3.14 -22.98
CA ASP A 568 -8.32 2.48 -23.06
C ASP A 568 -9.27 3.18 -24.06
N ALA A 569 -9.25 4.52 -24.13
CA ALA A 569 -10.03 5.27 -25.10
C ALA A 569 -9.58 4.95 -26.54
N LEU A 570 -8.28 4.94 -26.79
CA LEU A 570 -7.70 4.62 -28.10
C LEU A 570 -8.05 3.17 -28.51
N ILE A 571 -7.90 2.22 -27.59
CA ILE A 571 -8.22 0.79 -27.81
C ILE A 571 -9.71 0.60 -28.06
N LYS A 572 -10.58 1.26 -27.30
CA LYS A 572 -12.04 1.18 -27.44
C LYS A 572 -12.51 1.62 -28.83
N VAL A 573 -11.86 2.64 -29.41
CA VAL A 573 -12.21 3.14 -30.73
C VAL A 573 -11.60 2.26 -31.83
N ASN A 574 -10.30 1.99 -31.78
CA ASN A 574 -9.65 1.10 -32.76
C ASN A 574 -8.28 0.62 -32.27
N LYS A 575 -8.25 -0.56 -31.66
CA LYS A 575 -7.06 -1.19 -31.11
C LYS A 575 -5.90 -1.28 -32.11
N GLU A 576 -6.18 -1.76 -33.32
CA GLU A 576 -5.14 -1.98 -34.34
C GLU A 576 -4.56 -0.67 -34.88
N LYS A 577 -5.42 0.35 -35.06
CA LYS A 577 -4.97 1.69 -35.53
C LYS A 577 -4.03 2.35 -34.54
N TYR A 578 -4.27 2.21 -33.24
CA TYR A 578 -3.59 2.97 -32.20
C TYR A 578 -2.56 2.18 -31.39
N LYS A 579 -2.39 0.89 -31.64
CA LYS A 579 -1.41 0.02 -30.95
C LYS A 579 0.00 0.63 -30.97
N ASP A 580 0.50 1.01 -32.13
CA ASP A 580 1.86 1.55 -32.26
C ASP A 580 1.99 2.92 -31.59
N ASN A 581 0.97 3.79 -31.64
CA ASN A 581 0.98 5.06 -30.92
C ASN A 581 1.12 4.86 -29.40
N ILE A 582 0.40 3.89 -28.83
CA ILE A 582 0.48 3.55 -27.40
C ILE A 582 1.86 3.02 -27.05
N LEU A 583 2.38 2.05 -27.82
CA LEU A 583 3.70 1.47 -27.56
C LEU A 583 4.82 2.50 -27.69
N ASP A 584 4.76 3.39 -28.67
CA ASP A 584 5.77 4.45 -28.85
C ASP A 584 5.72 5.49 -27.73
N GLU A 585 4.53 5.84 -27.23
CA GLU A 585 4.41 6.72 -26.06
C GLU A 585 4.98 6.06 -24.81
N ILE A 586 4.70 4.77 -24.56
CA ILE A 586 5.29 3.98 -23.49
C ILE A 586 6.82 4.01 -23.60
N ARG A 587 7.37 3.64 -24.75
CA ARG A 587 8.83 3.63 -24.99
C ARG A 587 9.46 5.00 -24.72
N LYS A 588 8.89 6.07 -25.27
CA LYS A 588 9.38 7.44 -25.09
C LYS A 588 9.38 7.86 -23.61
N THR A 589 8.31 7.55 -22.90
CA THR A 589 8.12 7.98 -21.51
C THR A 589 9.02 7.20 -20.56
N TYR A 590 9.05 5.87 -20.66
CA TYR A 590 9.76 5.01 -19.70
C TYR A 590 11.27 4.89 -19.99
N LYS A 591 11.69 5.21 -21.24
CA LYS A 591 13.12 5.27 -21.59
C LYS A 591 13.90 6.24 -20.70
N VAL A 592 13.29 7.35 -20.28
CA VAL A 592 13.93 8.34 -19.38
C VAL A 592 14.30 7.70 -18.04
N MET A 593 13.43 6.84 -17.50
CA MET A 593 13.69 6.11 -16.25
C MET A 593 14.86 5.12 -16.41
N LEU A 594 14.86 4.37 -17.51
CA LEU A 594 15.96 3.43 -17.83
C LEU A 594 17.30 4.14 -18.05
N ASP A 595 17.29 5.29 -18.75
CA ASP A 595 18.50 6.07 -19.02
C ASP A 595 19.09 6.67 -17.72
N SER A 596 18.28 6.93 -16.69
CA SER A 596 18.74 7.35 -15.36
C SER A 596 19.33 6.21 -14.52
N GLY A 597 19.25 4.97 -14.98
CA GLY A 597 19.66 3.78 -14.22
C GLY A 597 18.64 3.33 -13.16
N SER A 598 17.39 3.77 -13.28
CA SER A 598 16.32 3.31 -12.38
C SER A 598 16.01 1.83 -12.60
N THR A 599 15.77 1.12 -11.51
CA THR A 599 15.32 -0.28 -11.50
C THR A 599 13.82 -0.42 -11.29
N THR A 600 13.13 0.71 -11.19
CA THR A 600 11.71 0.85 -10.89
C THR A 600 11.08 1.95 -11.75
N VAL A 601 9.76 2.03 -11.77
CA VAL A 601 9.02 3.10 -12.45
C VAL A 601 8.56 4.16 -11.45
N TRP A 602 8.62 5.43 -11.90
CA TRP A 602 8.44 6.60 -11.06
C TRP A 602 6.97 7.00 -10.88
N GLU A 603 6.69 7.77 -9.85
CA GLU A 603 5.37 8.35 -9.59
C GLU A 603 4.89 9.27 -10.72
N THR A 604 5.78 10.12 -11.22
CA THR A 604 5.56 10.99 -12.38
C THR A 604 6.75 10.93 -13.33
N LYS A 605 6.58 11.46 -14.54
CA LYS A 605 7.69 11.57 -15.52
C LYS A 605 8.87 12.43 -15.04
N ASP A 606 8.61 13.32 -14.06
CA ASP A 606 9.62 14.23 -13.53
C ASP A 606 10.45 13.60 -12.40
N GLY A 607 10.08 12.37 -11.97
CA GLY A 607 10.82 11.60 -10.96
C GLY A 607 10.94 12.32 -9.62
N SER A 608 12.13 12.27 -9.02
CA SER A 608 12.37 12.81 -7.67
C SER A 608 12.20 14.31 -7.52
N VAL A 609 12.23 15.09 -8.61
CA VAL A 609 12.05 16.56 -8.55
C VAL A 609 10.57 16.97 -8.51
N ALA A 610 9.65 16.04 -8.78
CA ALA A 610 8.23 16.29 -8.63
C ALA A 610 7.86 16.68 -7.19
N PHE A 611 6.77 17.43 -7.02
CA PHE A 611 6.21 17.79 -5.71
C PHE A 611 7.22 18.46 -4.77
N GLU A 612 7.97 19.42 -5.27
CA GLU A 612 9.01 20.13 -4.48
C GLU A 612 10.11 19.16 -3.98
N ASN A 613 10.59 18.31 -4.85
CA ASN A 613 11.57 17.24 -4.59
C ASN A 613 11.07 16.08 -3.69
N ALA A 614 9.78 15.80 -3.70
CA ALA A 614 9.16 14.71 -2.94
C ALA A 614 8.70 13.52 -3.79
N GLY A 615 8.93 13.52 -5.11
CA GLY A 615 8.49 12.43 -5.99
C GLY A 615 9.17 11.11 -5.69
N SER A 616 8.42 9.99 -5.65
CA SER A 616 8.95 8.65 -5.48
C SER A 616 9.48 8.08 -6.80
N LEU A 617 10.59 7.34 -6.72
CA LEU A 617 11.18 6.62 -7.84
C LEU A 617 10.66 5.18 -7.96
N CYS A 618 9.81 4.73 -7.04
CA CYS A 618 9.16 3.42 -7.09
C CYS A 618 7.65 3.59 -6.78
N HIS A 619 6.80 3.58 -7.82
CA HIS A 619 5.37 3.83 -7.64
C HIS A 619 4.50 2.88 -8.47
N GLY A 620 3.65 2.12 -7.77
CA GLY A 620 2.89 1.00 -8.35
C GLY A 620 1.92 1.40 -9.46
N TRP A 621 1.28 2.58 -9.38
CA TRP A 621 0.31 3.01 -10.39
C TRP A 621 0.92 3.22 -11.78
N SER A 622 2.24 3.45 -11.87
CA SER A 622 2.93 3.68 -13.14
C SER A 622 3.34 2.39 -13.87
N ALA A 623 3.08 1.22 -13.29
CA ALA A 623 3.45 -0.05 -13.91
C ALA A 623 2.44 -0.57 -14.96
N VAL A 624 1.47 0.24 -15.35
CA VAL A 624 0.43 -0.10 -16.35
C VAL A 624 0.95 -0.54 -17.73
N PRO A 625 2.18 -0.23 -18.21
CA PRO A 625 2.67 -0.80 -19.46
C PRO A 625 2.61 -2.33 -19.52
N VAL A 626 2.74 -3.01 -18.38
CA VAL A 626 2.62 -4.48 -18.28
C VAL A 626 1.28 -4.96 -18.85
N HIS A 627 0.17 -4.32 -18.45
CA HIS A 627 -1.17 -4.64 -18.95
C HIS A 627 -1.25 -4.54 -20.48
N TYR A 628 -0.73 -3.44 -21.06
CA TYR A 628 -0.81 -3.21 -22.50
C TYR A 628 0.12 -4.12 -23.30
N TYR A 629 1.30 -4.47 -22.79
CA TYR A 629 2.16 -5.47 -23.44
C TYR A 629 1.46 -6.83 -23.55
N HIS A 630 0.77 -7.28 -22.52
CA HIS A 630 -0.03 -8.50 -22.60
C HIS A 630 -1.25 -8.37 -23.51
N LEU A 631 -1.92 -7.22 -23.50
CA LEU A 631 -3.10 -6.96 -24.33
C LEU A 631 -2.78 -6.93 -25.83
N PHE A 632 -1.55 -6.51 -26.21
CA PHE A 632 -1.11 -6.41 -27.61
C PHE A 632 -0.34 -7.63 -28.11
N LYS A 633 -0.14 -8.63 -27.29
CA LYS A 633 0.42 -9.93 -27.65
C LYS A 633 -0.63 -10.80 -28.37
#